data_606dd02e9c052b33ba3f89f07178dfc5
#
_entry.id   606dd02e9c052b33ba3f89f07178dfc5
#
_cell.length_a   1.000
_cell.length_b   1.000
_cell.length_c   1.000
_cell.angle_alpha   90.00
_cell.angle_beta   90.00
_cell.angle_gamma   90.00
#
_symmetry.space_group_name_H-M   'P 1'
#
loop_
_entity.id
_entity.type
_entity.pdbx_description
1 polymer ?
#
loop_
_entity_poly.entity_id
_entity_poly.type
_entity_poly.pdbx_seq_one_letter_code
_entity_poly.pdbx_strand_id
1 'polypeptide(L)'
;MRPVEMERPTIKVFVKADHGRKETLRQLVFGIEEEGIPCEVSEENFPNAVSLAYQASQQSRLNVGLGLDRDTLVLQFNKLKESEPLFQISARSPEWDVRAMGANAARLVKKLPFKPVAEDR
;
A
#
# COMPACT_ATOMS: atom_id res chain seq x y z
N MET A 1 -33.23 8.80 1.62
CA MET A 1 -31.97 8.16 1.95
C MET A 1 -31.30 7.63 0.71
N ARG A 2 -30.03 7.84 0.62
CA ARG A 2 -29.31 7.23 -0.45
C ARG A 2 -29.17 5.74 -0.22
N PRO A 3 -29.16 4.96 -1.26
CA PRO A 3 -28.80 3.56 -1.09
C PRO A 3 -27.46 3.49 -0.44
N VAL A 4 -27.23 2.43 0.30
CA VAL A 4 -25.93 2.18 0.85
C VAL A 4 -24.96 2.31 -0.30
N GLU A 5 -24.07 3.24 -0.14
CA GLU A 5 -23.10 3.45 -1.17
C GLU A 5 -22.27 2.22 -1.31
N MET A 6 -22.33 1.74 -2.48
CA MET A 6 -21.43 0.67 -2.85
C MET A 6 -20.08 1.30 -2.91
N GLU A 7 -19.46 1.34 -1.76
CA GLU A 7 -18.11 1.78 -1.72
C GLU A 7 -17.34 1.02 -2.76
N ARG A 8 -16.73 1.75 -3.65
CA ARG A 8 -15.92 1.14 -4.68
C ARG A 8 -14.77 0.39 -4.02
N PRO A 9 -14.55 -0.88 -4.32
CA PRO A 9 -13.42 -1.60 -3.75
C PRO A 9 -12.11 -0.93 -4.14
N THR A 10 -11.26 -0.68 -3.15
CA THR A 10 -9.97 -0.01 -3.38
C THR A 10 -8.86 -0.69 -2.60
N ILE A 11 -7.64 -0.55 -3.11
CA ILE A 11 -6.45 -0.78 -2.31
C ILE A 11 -6.38 0.39 -1.33
N LYS A 12 -6.17 0.11 -0.05
CA LYS A 12 -6.03 1.17 0.95
C LYS A 12 -4.57 1.49 1.15
N VAL A 13 -4.25 2.77 1.15
CA VAL A 13 -2.90 3.25 1.44
C VAL A 13 -2.99 4.11 2.69
N PHE A 14 -2.51 3.60 3.81
CA PHE A 14 -2.52 4.32 5.07
C PHE A 14 -1.17 4.97 5.29
N VAL A 15 -1.18 6.26 5.57
CA VAL A 15 0.05 7.01 5.76
C VAL A 15 0.07 7.62 7.16
N LYS A 16 1.28 7.71 7.72
CA LYS A 16 1.49 8.35 9.00
C LYS A 16 1.44 9.86 8.82
N ALA A 17 0.86 10.58 9.78
CA ALA A 17 0.92 12.04 9.78
C ALA A 17 2.40 12.46 9.76
N ASP A 18 2.69 13.53 9.07
CA ASP A 18 4.05 14.08 9.00
C ASP A 18 5.10 13.11 8.47
N HIS A 19 4.70 12.19 7.59
CA HIS A 19 5.65 11.23 7.03
C HIS A 19 6.75 11.92 6.19
N GLY A 20 6.47 13.09 5.62
CA GLY A 20 7.46 13.82 4.85
C GLY A 20 7.89 13.13 3.57
N ARG A 21 7.04 12.26 3.02
CA ARG A 21 7.35 11.44 1.84
C ARG A 21 6.34 11.65 0.72
N LYS A 22 6.04 12.91 0.42
CA LYS A 22 5.06 13.26 -0.61
C LYS A 22 5.38 12.63 -1.95
N GLU A 23 6.64 12.69 -2.36
CA GLU A 23 7.02 12.17 -3.67
C GLU A 23 6.96 10.65 -3.70
N THR A 24 7.37 10.01 -2.60
CA THR A 24 7.27 8.57 -2.47
C THR A 24 5.80 8.14 -2.62
N LEU A 25 4.91 8.83 -1.90
CA LEU A 25 3.48 8.53 -1.97
C LEU A 25 2.95 8.69 -3.39
N ARG A 26 3.37 9.77 -4.06
CA ARG A 26 2.93 10.05 -5.42
C ARG A 26 3.36 8.93 -6.38
N GLN A 27 4.61 8.48 -6.28
CA GLN A 27 5.12 7.40 -7.14
C GLN A 27 4.41 6.08 -6.83
N LEU A 28 4.12 5.83 -5.56
CA LEU A 28 3.38 4.63 -5.16
C LEU A 28 2.00 4.61 -5.82
N VAL A 29 1.27 5.71 -5.71
CA VAL A 29 -0.07 5.82 -6.28
C VAL A 29 -0.03 5.67 -7.80
N PHE A 30 0.96 6.27 -8.46
CA PHE A 30 1.14 6.09 -9.91
C PHE A 30 1.28 4.61 -10.26
N GLY A 31 2.10 3.87 -9.50
CA GLY A 31 2.29 2.45 -9.75
C GLY A 31 1.00 1.65 -9.67
N ILE A 32 0.16 1.98 -8.69
CA ILE A 32 -1.13 1.33 -8.53
C ILE A 32 -2.05 1.67 -9.71
N GLU A 33 -2.13 2.96 -10.03
CA GLU A 33 -3.05 3.44 -11.06
C GLU A 33 -2.68 2.95 -12.45
N GLU A 34 -1.39 2.82 -12.73
CA GLU A 34 -0.93 2.29 -14.02
C GLU A 34 -1.44 0.87 -14.27
N GLU A 35 -1.69 0.12 -13.22
CA GLU A 35 -2.21 -1.24 -13.33
C GLU A 35 -3.75 -1.28 -13.36
N GLY A 36 -4.38 -0.12 -13.28
CA GLY A 36 -5.83 -0.03 -13.45
C GLY A 36 -6.66 -0.35 -12.22
N ILE A 37 -6.05 -0.39 -11.04
CA ILE A 37 -6.79 -0.67 -9.79
C ILE A 37 -6.93 0.63 -9.00
N PRO A 38 -8.15 0.94 -8.52
CA PRO A 38 -8.32 2.15 -7.72
C PRO A 38 -7.71 2.01 -6.34
N CYS A 39 -7.19 3.11 -5.81
CA CYS A 39 -6.68 3.14 -4.45
C CYS A 39 -7.21 4.36 -3.71
N GLU A 40 -7.18 4.27 -2.39
CA GLU A 40 -7.63 5.33 -1.52
C GLU A 40 -6.56 5.58 -0.47
N VAL A 41 -6.11 6.82 -0.37
CA VAL A 41 -5.07 7.22 0.57
C VAL A 41 -5.72 7.91 1.76
N SER A 42 -5.33 7.55 2.98
CA SER A 42 -5.79 8.25 4.17
C SER A 42 -4.70 8.26 5.23
N GLU A 43 -4.71 9.32 6.04
CA GLU A 43 -3.87 9.40 7.23
C GLU A 43 -4.52 8.60 8.33
N GLU A 44 -3.72 7.74 8.98
CA GLU A 44 -4.24 6.91 10.05
C GLU A 44 -3.23 6.91 11.20
N ASN A 45 -3.74 6.70 12.40
CA ASN A 45 -2.91 6.79 13.60
C ASN A 45 -2.57 5.39 14.11
N PHE A 46 -1.57 4.76 13.49
CA PHE A 46 -1.00 3.49 13.92
C PHE A 46 0.50 3.67 14.10
N PRO A 47 1.18 2.82 14.88
CA PRO A 47 2.57 3.09 15.27
C PRO A 47 3.57 3.22 14.14
N ASN A 48 3.46 2.42 13.08
CA ASN A 48 4.48 2.41 12.03
C ASN A 48 3.92 1.87 10.72
N ALA A 49 4.77 1.80 9.70
CA ALA A 49 4.35 1.36 8.36
C ALA A 49 3.82 -0.08 8.36
N VAL A 50 4.39 -0.95 9.16
CA VAL A 50 3.95 -2.36 9.24
C VAL A 50 2.52 -2.42 9.75
N SER A 51 2.22 -1.73 10.86
CA SER A 51 0.87 -1.72 11.41
C SER A 51 -0.11 -0.98 10.49
N LEU A 52 0.35 0.10 9.85
CA LEU A 52 -0.49 0.82 8.89
C LEU A 52 -0.89 -0.10 7.73
N ALA A 53 0.07 -0.81 7.16
CA ALA A 53 -0.19 -1.72 6.04
C ALA A 53 -1.12 -2.86 6.46
N TYR A 54 -0.92 -3.39 7.65
CA TYR A 54 -1.76 -4.47 8.15
C TYR A 54 -3.20 -3.98 8.29
N GLN A 55 -3.41 -2.84 8.96
CA GLN A 55 -4.74 -2.29 9.14
C GLN A 55 -5.38 -1.93 7.80
N ALA A 56 -4.60 -1.39 6.88
CA ALA A 56 -5.09 -1.07 5.55
C ALA A 56 -5.59 -2.34 4.84
N SER A 57 -4.82 -3.43 4.93
CA SER A 57 -5.21 -4.69 4.29
C SER A 57 -6.48 -5.27 4.90
N GLN A 58 -6.66 -5.11 6.22
CA GLN A 58 -7.86 -5.60 6.90
C GLN A 58 -9.10 -4.80 6.50
N GLN A 59 -8.95 -3.53 6.21
CA GLN A 59 -10.07 -2.65 5.86
C GLN A 59 -10.34 -2.58 4.37
N SER A 60 -9.42 -3.04 3.54
CA SER A 60 -9.59 -3.02 2.10
C SER A 60 -10.54 -4.12 1.64
N ARG A 61 -11.50 -3.77 0.82
CA ARG A 61 -12.40 -4.78 0.23
C ARG A 61 -11.67 -5.62 -0.81
N LEU A 62 -10.48 -5.18 -1.24
CA LEU A 62 -9.62 -5.97 -2.12
C LEU A 62 -8.57 -6.75 -1.33
N ASN A 63 -8.60 -6.63 0.01
CA ASN A 63 -7.71 -7.37 0.92
C ASN A 63 -6.24 -6.98 0.79
N VAL A 64 -5.95 -5.82 0.23
CA VAL A 64 -4.58 -5.36 -0.03
C VAL A 64 -4.41 -3.98 0.57
N GLY A 65 -3.35 -3.81 1.33
CA GLY A 65 -3.04 -2.54 1.97
C GLY A 65 -1.58 -2.18 1.89
N LEU A 66 -1.32 -0.90 1.91
CA LEU A 66 0.04 -0.36 1.97
C LEU A 66 0.13 0.59 3.14
N GLY A 67 1.29 0.63 3.76
CA GLY A 67 1.58 1.54 4.85
C GLY A 67 2.84 2.32 4.56
N LEU A 68 2.80 3.61 4.84
CA LEU A 68 3.93 4.50 4.63
C LEU A 68 4.17 5.37 5.85
N ASP A 69 5.36 5.27 6.42
CA ASP A 69 5.81 6.23 7.41
C ASP A 69 7.09 6.90 6.88
N ARG A 70 7.79 7.64 7.73
CA ARG A 70 8.97 8.39 7.30
C ARG A 70 10.07 7.47 6.76
N ASP A 71 10.17 6.27 7.30
CA ASP A 71 11.31 5.40 7.04
C ASP A 71 11.00 4.18 6.17
N THR A 72 9.76 3.76 6.13
CA THR A 72 9.43 2.44 5.57
C THR A 72 8.15 2.47 4.74
N LEU A 73 8.12 1.65 3.71
CA LEU A 73 6.93 1.41 2.87
C LEU A 73 6.67 -0.10 2.86
N VAL A 74 5.46 -0.49 3.22
CA VAL A 74 5.09 -1.90 3.39
C VAL A 74 3.88 -2.23 2.54
N LEU A 75 3.90 -3.40 1.90
CA LEU A 75 2.74 -3.96 1.19
C LEU A 75 2.28 -5.19 1.96
N GLN A 76 0.98 -5.26 2.23
CA GLN A 76 0.42 -6.35 3.01
C GLN A 76 -0.83 -6.93 2.37
N PHE A 77 -1.01 -8.23 2.54
CA PHE A 77 -2.21 -8.95 2.15
C PHE A 77 -2.91 -9.41 3.42
N ASN A 78 -4.24 -9.32 3.45
CA ASN A 78 -4.98 -9.52 4.70
C ASN A 78 -4.89 -10.94 5.28
N LYS A 79 -4.44 -11.90 4.51
CA LYS A 79 -4.28 -13.29 4.98
C LYS A 79 -2.96 -13.52 5.69
N LEU A 80 -2.04 -12.58 5.63
CA LEU A 80 -0.73 -12.73 6.24
C LEU A 80 -0.71 -12.11 7.63
N LYS A 81 0.19 -12.60 8.47
CA LYS A 81 0.36 -12.04 9.82
C LYS A 81 0.95 -10.64 9.72
N GLU A 82 0.60 -9.80 10.67
CA GLU A 82 1.13 -8.44 10.73
C GLU A 82 2.65 -8.44 10.72
N SER A 83 3.27 -9.38 11.44
CA SER A 83 4.72 -9.46 11.57
C SER A 83 5.41 -9.99 10.32
N GLU A 84 4.65 -10.44 9.33
CA GLU A 84 5.22 -11.03 8.12
C GLU A 84 4.61 -10.39 6.89
N PRO A 85 4.89 -9.10 6.65
CA PRO A 85 4.33 -8.43 5.47
C PRO A 85 4.86 -9.03 4.18
N LEU A 86 4.11 -8.84 3.11
CA LEU A 86 4.46 -9.42 1.82
C LEU A 86 5.73 -8.80 1.25
N PHE A 87 5.85 -7.48 1.29
CA PHE A 87 7.03 -6.74 0.85
C PHE A 87 7.29 -5.56 1.78
N GLN A 88 8.55 -5.23 1.94
CA GLN A 88 8.95 -4.08 2.75
C GLN A 88 10.19 -3.45 2.14
N ILE A 89 10.14 -2.13 1.92
CA ILE A 89 11.31 -1.39 1.42
C ILE A 89 11.47 -0.11 2.23
N SER A 90 12.64 0.51 2.09
CA SER A 90 12.88 1.83 2.65
C SER A 90 12.00 2.86 1.95
N ALA A 91 11.48 3.83 2.68
CA ALA A 91 10.75 4.94 2.08
C ALA A 91 11.68 5.82 1.22
N ARG A 92 13.00 5.63 1.36
CA ARG A 92 13.99 6.33 0.55
C ARG A 92 14.41 5.56 -0.70
N SER A 93 13.75 4.45 -0.98
CA SER A 93 14.08 3.62 -2.14
C SER A 93 13.92 4.40 -3.44
N PRO A 94 14.63 3.99 -4.49
CA PRO A 94 14.48 4.65 -5.79
C PRO A 94 13.05 4.59 -6.31
N GLU A 95 12.72 5.54 -7.16
CA GLU A 95 11.39 5.69 -7.73
C GLU A 95 10.88 4.40 -8.36
N TRP A 96 11.76 3.68 -9.08
CA TRP A 96 11.31 2.45 -9.74
C TRP A 96 10.91 1.35 -8.75
N ASP A 97 11.57 1.29 -7.59
CA ASP A 97 11.17 0.32 -6.56
C ASP A 97 9.85 0.72 -5.92
N VAL A 98 9.64 2.01 -5.68
CA VAL A 98 8.38 2.50 -5.12
C VAL A 98 7.23 2.25 -6.09
N ARG A 99 7.44 2.52 -7.37
CA ARG A 99 6.42 2.23 -8.39
C ARG A 99 6.14 0.74 -8.48
N ALA A 100 7.19 -0.09 -8.38
CA ALA A 100 7.01 -1.53 -8.40
C ALA A 100 6.19 -2.01 -7.20
N MET A 101 6.35 -1.39 -6.03
CA MET A 101 5.52 -1.69 -4.86
C MET A 101 4.05 -1.42 -5.17
N GLY A 102 3.76 -0.27 -5.78
CA GLY A 102 2.39 0.07 -6.17
C GLY A 102 1.83 -0.90 -7.20
N ALA A 103 2.63 -1.21 -8.22
CA ALA A 103 2.23 -2.16 -9.25
C ALA A 103 1.97 -3.53 -8.64
N ASN A 104 2.80 -3.95 -7.68
CA ASN A 104 2.65 -5.25 -7.04
C ASN A 104 1.38 -5.33 -6.18
N ALA A 105 1.01 -4.23 -5.54
CA ALA A 105 -0.26 -4.18 -4.81
C ALA A 105 -1.43 -4.46 -5.76
N ALA A 106 -1.41 -3.83 -6.93
CA ALA A 106 -2.46 -4.05 -7.94
C ALA A 106 -2.37 -5.45 -8.54
N ARG A 107 -1.16 -5.95 -8.76
CA ARG A 107 -0.96 -7.29 -9.32
C ARG A 107 -1.41 -8.37 -8.36
N LEU A 108 -1.26 -8.14 -7.06
CA LEU A 108 -1.81 -9.03 -6.05
C LEU A 108 -3.32 -9.17 -6.21
N VAL A 109 -4.01 -8.06 -6.40
CA VAL A 109 -5.46 -8.08 -6.66
C VAL A 109 -5.78 -8.85 -7.92
N LYS A 110 -5.02 -8.63 -8.98
CA LYS A 110 -5.26 -9.25 -10.30
C LYS A 110 -4.70 -10.65 -10.41
N LYS A 111 -3.96 -11.10 -9.40
CA LYS A 111 -3.30 -12.43 -9.37
C LYS A 111 -2.30 -12.58 -10.53
N LEU A 112 -1.53 -11.52 -10.76
CA LEU A 112 -0.47 -11.52 -11.75
C LEU A 112 0.89 -11.62 -11.07
N PRO A 113 1.92 -12.08 -11.79
CA PRO A 113 3.27 -12.14 -11.22
C PRO A 113 3.75 -10.76 -10.77
N PHE A 114 4.52 -10.73 -9.69
CA PHE A 114 5.05 -9.49 -9.15
C PHE A 114 6.24 -8.99 -9.96
N LYS A 115 6.41 -7.67 -9.95
CA LYS A 115 7.64 -7.06 -10.44
C LYS A 115 8.73 -7.22 -9.38
N PRO A 116 9.99 -7.35 -9.79
CA PRO A 116 11.08 -7.41 -8.81
C PRO A 116 11.16 -6.11 -8.01
N VAL A 117 11.45 -6.26 -6.72
CA VAL A 117 11.62 -5.14 -5.80
C VAL A 117 12.83 -5.44 -4.94
N ALA A 118 13.71 -4.45 -4.77
CA ALA A 118 14.85 -4.59 -3.87
C ALA A 118 14.35 -4.35 -2.44
N GLU A 119 14.05 -5.43 -1.74
CA GLU A 119 13.53 -5.34 -0.38
C GLU A 119 14.60 -4.93 0.62
N ASP A 120 14.14 -4.28 1.66
CA ASP A 120 14.98 -3.80 2.73
C ASP A 120 14.48 -4.42 4.04
N ARG A 121 14.94 -5.64 4.33
CA ARG A 121 14.60 -6.32 5.57
C ARG A 121 15.81 -6.70 6.34
#